data_0078464bbb332b9d3d522ae03d992965
#
_entry.id   0078464bbb332b9d3d522ae03d992965
#
_cell.length_a   1.000
_cell.length_b   1.000
_cell.length_c   1.000
_cell.angle_alpha   90.00
_cell.angle_beta   90.00
_cell.angle_gamma   90.00
#
_symmetry.space_group_name_H-M   'P 1'
#
loop_
_entity.id
_entity.type
_entity.pdbx_description
1 polymer ?
#
loop_
_entity_poly.entity_id
_entity_poly.type
_entity_poly.pdbx_seq_one_letter_code
_entity_poly.pdbx_strand_id
1 'polypeptide(L)'
;MTYEEQKQELVRLIDKSEHIVFFGGAGVSTESGIPDFRSKDGLYNQHDIQFDAYSPEYLLSHSCLHHNPKVFFEFYRQKLDGRGVEPNITHIVLAELEKLGKNIDIVTQNIDGLHQKAGSTRVHEIHGTTQRTYCTKCKMEYHPDYIFNSKDAIPRCECGGMIRPDVTLYEENLPNKAVNDAVEAISKADLLIIAGTSLTVYPANTFVSYFSGDRIVVVNRDMIDTQNILFGMDDIFIQSNMGDVFQTVYDELVLKK
;
A
#
# COMPACT_ATOMS: atom_id res chain seq x y z
N MET A 1 -15.60 10.66 -21.97
CA MET A 1 -16.47 9.82 -21.11
C MET A 1 -16.93 10.63 -19.91
N THR A 2 -18.19 10.53 -19.55
CA THR A 2 -18.71 11.05 -18.27
C THR A 2 -18.16 10.20 -17.11
N TYR A 3 -18.29 10.67 -15.88
CA TYR A 3 -17.85 9.93 -14.70
C TYR A 3 -18.50 8.52 -14.60
N GLU A 4 -19.80 8.43 -14.83
CA GLU A 4 -20.50 7.13 -14.82
C GLU A 4 -20.03 6.21 -15.95
N GLU A 5 -19.79 6.74 -17.16
CA GLU A 5 -19.22 5.95 -18.26
C GLU A 5 -17.82 5.44 -17.94
N GLN A 6 -16.98 6.23 -17.23
CA GLN A 6 -15.65 5.78 -16.78
C GLN A 6 -15.73 4.61 -15.78
N LYS A 7 -16.65 4.68 -14.80
CA LYS A 7 -16.88 3.57 -13.84
C LYS A 7 -17.35 2.31 -14.56
N GLN A 8 -18.30 2.43 -15.46
CA GLN A 8 -18.81 1.29 -16.23
C GLN A 8 -17.73 0.70 -17.16
N GLU A 9 -16.86 1.52 -17.71
CA GLU A 9 -15.74 1.03 -18.51
C GLU A 9 -14.71 0.29 -17.64
N LEU A 10 -14.42 0.76 -16.41
CA LEU A 10 -13.60 0.01 -15.46
C LEU A 10 -14.21 -1.37 -15.15
N VAL A 11 -15.52 -1.43 -14.88
CA VAL A 11 -16.24 -2.70 -14.66
C VAL A 11 -16.06 -3.64 -15.86
N ARG A 12 -16.25 -3.13 -17.08
CA ARG A 12 -16.08 -3.90 -18.32
C ARG A 12 -14.65 -4.40 -18.50
N LEU A 13 -13.65 -3.56 -18.20
CA LEU A 13 -12.24 -3.92 -18.28
C LEU A 13 -11.91 -5.04 -17.28
N ILE A 14 -12.31 -4.89 -16.03
CA ILE A 14 -12.11 -5.93 -15.00
C ILE A 14 -12.79 -7.24 -15.42
N ASP A 15 -14.00 -7.18 -15.97
CA ASP A 15 -14.71 -8.40 -16.39
C ASP A 15 -14.01 -9.13 -17.53
N LYS A 16 -13.43 -8.40 -18.49
CA LYS A 16 -12.77 -8.95 -19.69
C LYS A 16 -11.32 -9.38 -19.48
N SER A 17 -10.62 -8.75 -18.55
CA SER A 17 -9.19 -8.97 -18.36
C SER A 17 -8.89 -10.36 -17.81
N GLU A 18 -7.80 -10.95 -18.33
CA GLU A 18 -7.29 -12.26 -17.92
C GLU A 18 -6.35 -12.14 -16.73
N HIS A 19 -5.50 -11.10 -16.71
CA HIS A 19 -4.57 -10.85 -15.62
C HIS A 19 -4.55 -9.36 -15.23
N ILE A 20 -5.02 -9.08 -14.05
CA ILE A 20 -5.16 -7.71 -13.51
C ILE A 20 -4.06 -7.48 -12.47
N VAL A 21 -3.38 -6.34 -12.57
CA VAL A 21 -2.57 -5.84 -11.48
C VAL A 21 -3.23 -4.60 -10.88
N PHE A 22 -3.43 -4.62 -9.57
CA PHE A 22 -3.81 -3.46 -8.78
C PHE A 22 -2.57 -2.90 -8.09
N PHE A 23 -2.13 -1.71 -8.51
CA PHE A 23 -1.00 -1.00 -7.92
C PHE A 23 -1.50 0.06 -6.95
N GLY A 24 -1.41 -0.21 -5.65
CA GLY A 24 -2.01 0.59 -4.59
C GLY A 24 -1.00 1.38 -3.74
N GLY A 25 -1.41 2.58 -3.31
CA GLY A 25 -0.69 3.39 -2.33
C GLY A 25 -1.53 3.74 -1.11
N ALA A 26 -1.04 4.65 -0.26
CA ALA A 26 -1.64 4.98 1.04
C ALA A 26 -3.09 5.49 0.94
N GLY A 27 -3.45 6.14 -0.17
CA GLY A 27 -4.82 6.56 -0.44
C GLY A 27 -5.84 5.41 -0.46
N VAL A 28 -5.42 4.15 -0.72
CA VAL A 28 -6.31 2.97 -0.65
C VAL A 28 -6.86 2.75 0.76
N SER A 29 -6.09 3.10 1.79
CA SER A 29 -6.44 2.83 3.18
C SER A 29 -7.05 4.04 3.92
N THR A 30 -7.16 5.20 3.26
CA THR A 30 -7.73 6.41 3.89
C THR A 30 -9.19 6.22 4.29
N GLU A 31 -9.98 5.51 3.50
CA GLU A 31 -11.37 5.18 3.82
C GLU A 31 -11.52 4.08 4.90
N SER A 32 -10.41 3.46 5.28
CA SER A 32 -10.33 2.60 6.47
C SER A 32 -9.94 3.37 7.74
N GLY A 33 -9.64 4.67 7.62
CA GLY A 33 -9.23 5.53 8.73
C GLY A 33 -7.73 5.61 8.95
N ILE A 34 -6.90 5.02 8.07
CA ILE A 34 -5.45 5.20 8.10
C ILE A 34 -5.10 6.43 7.24
N PRO A 35 -4.51 7.50 7.83
CA PRO A 35 -4.14 8.66 7.05
C PRO A 35 -3.04 8.30 6.04
N ASP A 36 -3.07 8.91 4.87
CA ASP A 36 -1.93 8.85 3.97
C ASP A 36 -0.74 9.67 4.50
N PHE A 37 0.39 9.65 3.81
CA PHE A 37 1.60 10.32 4.30
C PHE A 37 1.69 11.78 3.90
N ARG A 38 1.21 12.19 2.72
CA ARG A 38 1.58 13.46 2.08
C ARG A 38 0.44 14.41 1.78
N SER A 39 -0.83 13.95 1.82
CA SER A 39 -1.97 14.84 1.62
C SER A 39 -2.01 15.92 2.70
N LYS A 40 -2.88 16.91 2.51
CA LYS A 40 -3.05 18.01 3.48
C LYS A 40 -3.28 17.52 4.91
N ASP A 41 -4.03 16.44 5.06
CA ASP A 41 -4.35 15.81 6.35
C ASP A 41 -3.48 14.57 6.62
N GLY A 42 -2.47 14.33 5.78
CA GLY A 42 -1.57 13.21 5.85
C GLY A 42 -0.61 13.26 7.04
N LEU A 43 -0.02 12.11 7.34
CA LEU A 43 0.83 11.92 8.51
C LEU A 43 1.98 12.93 8.60
N TYR A 44 2.57 13.31 7.46
CA TYR A 44 3.70 14.24 7.41
C TYR A 44 3.30 15.71 7.62
N ASN A 45 2.03 16.03 7.47
CA ASN A 45 1.49 17.39 7.67
C ASN A 45 0.82 17.57 9.04
N GLN A 46 0.78 16.53 9.87
CA GLN A 46 0.29 16.61 11.25
C GLN A 46 1.38 17.21 12.14
N HIS A 47 1.16 18.43 12.61
CA HIS A 47 2.04 19.04 13.59
C HIS A 47 1.92 18.31 14.94
N ASP A 48 3.04 17.81 15.43
CA ASP A 48 3.17 17.21 16.75
C ASP A 48 4.46 17.74 17.38
N ILE A 49 4.33 18.63 18.37
CA ILE A 49 5.43 19.36 19.02
C ILE A 49 6.57 18.41 19.44
N GLN A 50 6.25 17.17 19.77
CA GLN A 50 7.23 16.16 20.16
C GLN A 50 8.16 15.75 19.02
N PHE A 51 7.68 15.80 17.78
CA PHE A 51 8.43 15.35 16.60
C PHE A 51 8.81 16.48 15.65
N ASP A 52 8.35 17.72 15.87
CA ASP A 52 8.56 18.86 14.97
C ASP A 52 10.05 19.21 14.75
N ALA A 53 10.95 18.72 15.61
CA ALA A 53 12.39 18.89 15.43
C ALA A 53 13.01 17.98 14.35
N TYR A 54 12.24 17.03 13.80
CA TYR A 54 12.71 16.04 12.84
C TYR A 54 11.88 16.09 11.56
N SER A 55 12.51 15.78 10.42
CA SER A 55 11.73 15.57 9.20
C SER A 55 10.95 14.23 9.29
N PRO A 56 9.75 14.14 8.72
CA PRO A 56 8.96 12.91 8.72
C PRO A 56 9.70 11.70 8.14
N GLU A 57 10.47 11.92 7.07
CA GLU A 57 11.29 10.89 6.45
C GLU A 57 12.38 10.38 7.40
N TYR A 58 12.99 11.28 8.18
CA TYR A 58 13.97 10.87 9.20
C TYR A 58 13.34 9.98 10.27
N LEU A 59 12.14 10.31 10.76
CA LEU A 59 11.45 9.54 11.80
C LEU A 59 11.19 8.08 11.41
N LEU A 60 11.08 7.80 10.12
CA LEU A 60 10.90 6.46 9.56
C LEU A 60 12.14 5.98 8.77
N SER A 61 13.33 6.44 9.13
CA SER A 61 14.58 6.06 8.47
C SER A 61 15.38 5.02 9.25
N HIS A 62 16.27 4.34 8.52
CA HIS A 62 17.30 3.48 9.09
C HIS A 62 18.19 4.27 10.09
N SER A 63 18.57 5.48 9.73
CA SER A 63 19.37 6.37 10.59
C SER A 63 18.67 6.67 11.93
N CYS A 64 17.37 6.99 11.92
CA CYS A 64 16.62 7.23 13.13
C CYS A 64 16.56 5.97 14.02
N LEU A 65 16.25 4.81 13.43
CA LEU A 65 16.20 3.54 14.14
C LEU A 65 17.52 3.21 14.84
N HIS A 66 18.68 3.54 14.23
CA HIS A 66 19.99 3.21 14.78
C HIS A 66 20.56 4.27 15.73
N HIS A 67 20.37 5.57 15.43
CA HIS A 67 20.95 6.64 16.22
C HIS A 67 20.00 7.21 17.28
N ASN A 68 18.70 7.18 17.01
CA ASN A 68 17.66 7.68 17.91
C ASN A 68 16.51 6.66 18.10
N PRO A 69 16.80 5.39 18.48
CA PRO A 69 15.78 4.33 18.52
C PRO A 69 14.59 4.64 19.42
N LYS A 70 14.77 5.40 20.50
CA LYS A 70 13.66 5.82 21.35
C LYS A 70 12.65 6.69 20.61
N VAL A 71 13.13 7.67 19.84
CA VAL A 71 12.30 8.57 19.02
C VAL A 71 11.59 7.77 17.92
N PHE A 72 12.33 6.86 17.25
CA PHE A 72 11.76 5.98 16.25
C PHE A 72 10.58 5.16 16.80
N PHE A 73 10.77 4.43 17.90
CA PHE A 73 9.71 3.59 18.47
C PHE A 73 8.55 4.38 19.05
N GLU A 74 8.78 5.57 19.57
CA GLU A 74 7.74 6.44 20.05
C GLU A 74 6.86 6.92 18.91
N PHE A 75 7.46 7.42 17.82
CA PHE A 75 6.76 7.81 16.61
C PHE A 75 6.02 6.61 15.98
N TYR A 76 6.69 5.48 15.84
CA TYR A 76 6.13 4.27 15.25
C TYR A 76 4.86 3.81 16.00
N ARG A 77 4.92 3.76 17.32
CA ARG A 77 3.78 3.34 18.16
C ARG A 77 2.61 4.32 18.09
N GLN A 78 2.88 5.61 18.02
CA GLN A 78 1.83 6.62 18.02
C GLN A 78 1.16 6.79 16.66
N LYS A 79 1.93 6.64 15.59
CA LYS A 79 1.49 7.03 14.25
C LYS A 79 1.22 5.86 13.30
N LEU A 80 1.77 4.68 13.59
CA LEU A 80 1.66 3.52 12.70
C LEU A 80 0.92 2.33 13.34
N ASP A 81 0.24 2.54 14.44
CA ASP A 81 -0.61 1.51 15.04
C ASP A 81 -1.93 1.39 14.27
N GLY A 82 -1.95 0.48 13.30
CA GLY A 82 -3.14 0.14 12.51
C GLY A 82 -3.94 -1.03 13.08
N ARG A 83 -3.65 -1.48 14.29
CA ARG A 83 -4.38 -2.60 14.91
C ARG A 83 -5.85 -2.24 15.13
N GLY A 84 -6.73 -3.14 14.76
CA GLY A 84 -8.18 -2.93 14.87
C GLY A 84 -8.80 -2.16 13.70
N VAL A 85 -8.00 -1.69 12.75
CA VAL A 85 -8.53 -1.10 11.51
C VAL A 85 -9.11 -2.20 10.61
N GLU A 86 -10.25 -1.92 9.99
CA GLU A 86 -10.92 -2.85 9.08
C GLU A 86 -10.71 -2.48 7.61
N PRO A 87 -10.65 -3.48 6.71
CA PRO A 87 -10.64 -3.25 5.27
C PRO A 87 -11.87 -2.44 4.81
N ASN A 88 -11.67 -1.52 3.88
CA ASN A 88 -12.76 -0.82 3.21
C ASN A 88 -13.21 -1.55 1.94
N ILE A 89 -14.21 -0.99 1.26
CA ILE A 89 -14.82 -1.60 0.07
C ILE A 89 -13.79 -1.92 -1.03
N THR A 90 -12.75 -1.11 -1.21
CA THR A 90 -11.70 -1.36 -2.23
C THR A 90 -10.97 -2.68 -1.95
N HIS A 91 -10.55 -2.90 -0.70
CA HIS A 91 -9.91 -4.15 -0.29
C HIS A 91 -10.83 -5.35 -0.45
N ILE A 92 -12.10 -5.19 -0.03
CA ILE A 92 -13.11 -6.24 -0.06
C ILE A 92 -13.39 -6.66 -1.51
N VAL A 93 -13.58 -5.71 -2.42
CA VAL A 93 -13.88 -6.00 -3.83
C VAL A 93 -12.75 -6.79 -4.49
N LEU A 94 -11.50 -6.40 -4.28
CA LEU A 94 -10.35 -7.12 -4.85
C LEU A 94 -10.31 -8.57 -4.35
N ALA A 95 -10.55 -8.80 -3.06
CA ALA A 95 -10.58 -10.14 -2.49
C ALA A 95 -11.78 -10.97 -3.01
N GLU A 96 -12.97 -10.36 -3.16
CA GLU A 96 -14.15 -11.05 -3.69
C GLU A 96 -13.99 -11.40 -5.18
N LEU A 97 -13.41 -10.50 -5.99
CA LEU A 97 -13.10 -10.79 -7.38
C LEU A 97 -12.09 -11.95 -7.52
N GLU A 98 -11.10 -12.03 -6.65
CA GLU A 98 -10.16 -13.16 -6.60
C GLU A 98 -10.88 -14.48 -6.27
N LYS A 99 -11.81 -14.46 -5.27
CA LYS A 99 -12.65 -15.63 -4.94
C LYS A 99 -13.55 -16.05 -6.09
N LEU A 100 -14.00 -15.11 -6.91
CA LEU A 100 -14.80 -15.39 -8.11
C LEU A 100 -13.96 -15.89 -9.29
N GLY A 101 -12.65 -16.09 -9.09
CA GLY A 101 -11.73 -16.67 -10.06
C GLY A 101 -11.01 -15.67 -10.96
N LYS A 102 -11.09 -14.35 -10.67
CA LYS A 102 -10.27 -13.36 -11.37
C LYS A 102 -8.80 -13.49 -10.96
N ASN A 103 -7.93 -13.42 -11.95
CA ASN A 103 -6.49 -13.46 -11.75
C ASN A 103 -5.99 -12.05 -11.39
N ILE A 104 -5.90 -11.73 -10.11
CA ILE A 104 -5.52 -10.40 -9.61
C ILE A 104 -4.26 -10.51 -8.76
N ASP A 105 -3.23 -9.75 -9.13
CA ASP A 105 -2.08 -9.48 -8.27
C ASP A 105 -2.19 -8.07 -7.70
N ILE A 106 -1.98 -7.94 -6.39
CA ILE A 106 -1.97 -6.66 -5.69
C ILE A 106 -0.53 -6.28 -5.39
N VAL A 107 -0.05 -5.22 -6.01
CA VAL A 107 1.24 -4.59 -5.69
C VAL A 107 0.95 -3.40 -4.81
N THR A 108 1.29 -3.49 -3.53
CA THR A 108 0.97 -2.43 -2.58
C THR A 108 2.22 -1.79 -1.98
N GLN A 109 2.18 -0.46 -1.89
CA GLN A 109 3.13 0.35 -1.13
C GLN A 109 2.76 0.40 0.36
N ASN A 110 1.53 -0.04 0.70
CA ASN A 110 1.03 -0.02 2.07
C ASN A 110 1.64 -1.14 2.91
N ILE A 111 1.77 -0.86 4.19
CA ILE A 111 2.34 -1.76 5.19
C ILE A 111 1.30 -2.27 6.19
N ASP A 112 0.03 -1.94 5.99
CA ASP A 112 -1.07 -2.14 6.95
C ASP A 112 -1.65 -3.56 6.99
N GLY A 113 -1.44 -4.37 5.94
CA GLY A 113 -1.95 -5.73 5.83
C GLY A 113 -3.46 -5.83 5.54
N LEU A 114 -4.12 -4.72 5.15
CA LEU A 114 -5.57 -4.71 4.95
C LEU A 114 -6.03 -5.54 3.75
N HIS A 115 -5.22 -5.67 2.71
CA HIS A 115 -5.54 -6.55 1.58
C HIS A 115 -5.62 -8.02 2.01
N GLN A 116 -4.64 -8.49 2.79
CA GLN A 116 -4.63 -9.84 3.34
C GLN A 116 -5.78 -10.04 4.34
N LYS A 117 -6.07 -9.03 5.17
CA LYS A 117 -7.20 -9.04 6.11
C LYS A 117 -8.55 -9.13 5.39
N ALA A 118 -8.68 -8.53 4.21
CA ALA A 118 -9.87 -8.66 3.36
C ALA A 118 -10.00 -10.05 2.72
N GLY A 119 -8.90 -10.81 2.63
CA GLY A 119 -8.86 -12.16 2.07
C GLY A 119 -8.10 -12.30 0.76
N SER A 120 -7.44 -11.24 0.25
CA SER A 120 -6.58 -11.35 -0.93
C SER A 120 -5.35 -12.20 -0.63
N THR A 121 -4.98 -13.10 -1.56
CA THR A 121 -3.90 -14.07 -1.37
C THR A 121 -2.63 -13.71 -2.14
N ARG A 122 -2.75 -12.97 -3.25
CA ARG A 122 -1.62 -12.57 -4.08
C ARG A 122 -1.30 -11.09 -3.88
N VAL A 123 -0.63 -10.81 -2.75
CA VAL A 123 -0.28 -9.46 -2.32
C VAL A 123 1.23 -9.32 -2.21
N HIS A 124 1.79 -8.40 -2.99
CA HIS A 124 3.21 -8.05 -3.03
C HIS A 124 3.43 -6.77 -2.22
N GLU A 125 3.85 -6.91 -0.96
CA GLU A 125 4.12 -5.79 -0.03
C GLU A 125 5.52 -5.23 -0.31
N ILE A 126 5.66 -4.31 -1.26
CA ILE A 126 6.97 -3.81 -1.70
C ILE A 126 7.70 -2.95 -0.67
N HIS A 127 7.00 -2.47 0.34
CA HIS A 127 7.58 -1.74 1.48
C HIS A 127 7.57 -2.56 2.79
N GLY A 128 7.37 -3.89 2.71
CA GLY A 128 7.24 -4.73 3.89
C GLY A 128 5.89 -4.56 4.59
N THR A 129 5.82 -4.91 5.89
CA THR A 129 4.55 -4.96 6.61
C THR A 129 4.70 -4.67 8.11
N THR A 130 3.67 -4.06 8.70
CA THR A 130 3.56 -3.91 10.15
C THR A 130 3.09 -5.20 10.84
N GLN A 131 2.63 -6.19 10.07
CA GLN A 131 2.08 -7.44 10.58
C GLN A 131 3.16 -8.45 10.99
N ARG A 132 4.43 -8.15 10.74
CA ARG A 132 5.59 -8.96 11.16
C ARG A 132 6.62 -8.09 11.86
N THR A 133 7.25 -8.66 12.88
CA THR A 133 8.39 -8.05 13.57
C THR A 133 9.46 -9.09 13.79
N TYR A 134 10.71 -8.69 13.85
CA TYR A 134 11.82 -9.62 14.05
C TYR A 134 12.98 -9.02 14.85
N CYS A 135 13.75 -9.90 15.47
CA CYS A 135 15.00 -9.51 16.13
C CYS A 135 16.10 -9.23 15.10
N THR A 136 16.76 -8.08 15.22
CA THR A 136 17.87 -7.70 14.32
C THR A 136 19.07 -8.64 14.40
N LYS A 137 19.27 -9.32 15.56
CA LYS A 137 20.43 -10.18 15.83
C LYS A 137 20.18 -11.65 15.49
N CYS A 138 19.15 -12.27 16.07
CA CYS A 138 18.90 -13.71 15.93
C CYS A 138 17.80 -14.06 14.92
N LYS A 139 17.15 -13.06 14.32
CA LYS A 139 16.07 -13.18 13.34
C LYS A 139 14.79 -13.85 13.86
N MET A 140 14.69 -14.12 15.16
CA MET A 140 13.46 -14.63 15.76
C MET A 140 12.30 -13.68 15.45
N GLU A 141 11.18 -14.23 14.99
CA GLU A 141 9.97 -13.48 14.68
C GLU A 141 9.12 -13.28 15.94
N TYR A 142 8.43 -12.17 16.00
CA TYR A 142 7.54 -11.78 17.08
C TYR A 142 6.22 -11.25 16.52
N HIS A 143 5.17 -11.39 17.30
CA HIS A 143 3.90 -10.74 16.97
C HIS A 143 4.05 -9.21 17.06
N PRO A 144 3.38 -8.41 16.18
CA PRO A 144 3.45 -6.93 16.21
C PRO A 144 3.15 -6.32 17.58
N ASP A 145 2.27 -6.93 18.35
CA ASP A 145 1.94 -6.51 19.72
C ASP A 145 3.17 -6.39 20.63
N TYR A 146 4.24 -7.12 20.33
CA TYR A 146 5.46 -7.03 21.09
C TYR A 146 6.09 -5.63 21.02
N ILE A 147 5.94 -4.93 19.91
CA ILE A 147 6.38 -3.54 19.78
C ILE A 147 5.33 -2.60 20.39
N PHE A 148 4.07 -2.75 19.99
CA PHE A 148 3.02 -1.78 20.37
C PHE A 148 2.65 -1.83 21.86
N ASN A 149 2.70 -3.00 22.49
CA ASN A 149 2.38 -3.18 23.91
C ASN A 149 3.61 -3.12 24.83
N SER A 150 4.83 -3.00 24.26
CA SER A 150 6.05 -2.92 25.06
C SER A 150 6.09 -1.66 25.92
N LYS A 151 6.40 -1.83 27.20
CA LYS A 151 6.68 -0.72 28.14
C LYS A 151 8.10 -0.17 27.98
N ASP A 152 8.98 -0.96 27.33
CA ASP A 152 10.35 -0.55 27.09
C ASP A 152 10.40 0.48 25.95
N ALA A 153 11.19 1.52 26.11
CA ALA A 153 11.39 2.52 25.06
C ALA A 153 11.93 1.88 23.76
N ILE A 154 12.74 0.83 23.89
CA ILE A 154 13.31 0.07 22.79
C ILE A 154 13.01 -1.41 23.00
N PRO A 155 12.13 -2.04 22.20
CA PRO A 155 11.81 -3.47 22.34
C PRO A 155 13.05 -4.35 22.11
N ARG A 156 13.28 -5.31 23.00
CA ARG A 156 14.46 -6.20 22.94
C ARG A 156 14.08 -7.66 23.03
N CYS A 157 14.82 -8.45 22.24
CA CYS A 157 14.82 -9.90 22.28
C CYS A 157 15.62 -10.40 23.48
N GLU A 158 15.34 -11.62 23.93
CA GLU A 158 16.12 -12.31 24.96
C GLU A 158 17.62 -12.43 24.62
N CYS A 159 17.97 -12.50 23.32
CA CYS A 159 19.36 -12.49 22.87
C CYS A 159 20.04 -11.10 22.96
N GLY A 160 19.35 -10.08 23.47
CA GLY A 160 19.79 -8.69 23.58
C GLY A 160 19.67 -7.88 22.29
N GLY A 161 19.26 -8.49 21.16
CA GLY A 161 19.01 -7.79 19.90
C GLY A 161 17.78 -6.88 19.97
N MET A 162 17.76 -5.79 19.20
CA MET A 162 16.59 -4.93 19.04
C MET A 162 15.53 -5.66 18.21
N ILE A 163 14.26 -5.55 18.59
CA ILE A 163 13.13 -6.05 17.81
C ILE A 163 12.58 -4.88 17.00
N ARG A 164 12.49 -5.05 15.67
CA ARG A 164 11.99 -4.03 14.75
C ARG A 164 10.84 -4.56 13.91
N PRO A 165 9.99 -3.66 13.35
CA PRO A 165 8.98 -4.06 12.37
C PRO A 165 9.66 -4.49 11.05
N ASP A 166 9.00 -5.38 10.31
CA ASP A 166 9.41 -5.82 8.97
C ASP A 166 8.94 -4.82 7.89
N VAL A 167 9.24 -3.55 8.13
CA VAL A 167 8.93 -2.43 7.25
C VAL A 167 10.22 -1.92 6.64
N THR A 168 10.20 -1.66 5.33
CA THR A 168 11.32 -0.99 4.65
C THR A 168 11.34 0.49 5.03
N LEU A 169 12.37 0.89 5.72
CA LEU A 169 12.57 2.27 6.14
C LEU A 169 13.23 3.08 5.04
N TYR A 170 13.09 4.41 5.10
CA TYR A 170 13.94 5.28 4.29
C TYR A 170 15.42 4.89 4.48
N GLU A 171 16.22 5.03 3.44
CA GLU A 171 17.64 4.61 3.37
C GLU A 171 17.85 3.08 3.27
N GLU A 172 16.80 2.26 3.31
CA GLU A 172 16.89 0.82 3.12
C GLU A 172 16.48 0.42 1.69
N ASN A 173 17.04 -0.69 1.22
CA ASN A 173 16.63 -1.28 -0.06
C ASN A 173 15.27 -2.00 0.09
N LEU A 174 14.47 -1.95 -0.96
CA LEU A 174 13.23 -2.72 -1.01
C LEU A 174 13.51 -4.23 -0.98
N PRO A 175 12.59 -5.05 -0.45
CA PRO A 175 12.76 -6.50 -0.40
C PRO A 175 12.84 -7.09 -1.83
N ASN A 176 13.98 -7.67 -2.21
CA ASN A 176 14.23 -8.17 -3.56
C ASN A 176 13.15 -9.11 -4.06
N LYS A 177 12.67 -10.04 -3.21
CA LYS A 177 11.63 -10.98 -3.61
C LYS A 177 10.33 -10.25 -3.97
N ALA A 178 9.84 -9.36 -3.10
CA ALA A 178 8.60 -8.62 -3.34
C ALA A 178 8.70 -7.73 -4.59
N VAL A 179 9.86 -7.13 -4.83
CA VAL A 179 10.13 -6.32 -6.03
C VAL A 179 10.09 -7.19 -7.30
N ASN A 180 10.80 -8.32 -7.29
CA ASN A 180 10.83 -9.21 -8.46
C ASN A 180 9.44 -9.77 -8.78
N ASP A 181 8.71 -10.22 -7.76
CA ASP A 181 7.36 -10.76 -7.91
C ASP A 181 6.40 -9.65 -8.43
N ALA A 182 6.51 -8.42 -7.92
CA ALA A 182 5.70 -7.28 -8.37
C ALA A 182 5.98 -6.90 -9.83
N VAL A 183 7.26 -6.81 -10.21
CA VAL A 183 7.66 -6.49 -11.58
C VAL A 183 7.22 -7.59 -12.54
N GLU A 184 7.35 -8.86 -12.15
CA GLU A 184 6.88 -9.99 -12.94
C GLU A 184 5.35 -9.94 -13.14
N ALA A 185 4.59 -9.67 -12.08
CA ALA A 185 3.14 -9.53 -12.16
C ALA A 185 2.73 -8.39 -13.10
N ILE A 186 3.33 -7.20 -12.93
CA ILE A 186 3.05 -6.02 -13.77
C ILE A 186 3.36 -6.29 -15.24
N SER A 187 4.48 -6.95 -15.54
CA SER A 187 4.89 -7.22 -16.92
C SER A 187 3.99 -8.21 -17.66
N LYS A 188 3.25 -9.04 -16.93
CA LYS A 188 2.32 -10.05 -17.48
C LYS A 188 0.87 -9.59 -17.53
N ALA A 189 0.54 -8.48 -16.88
CA ALA A 189 -0.82 -8.01 -16.80
C ALA A 189 -1.32 -7.44 -18.14
N ASP A 190 -2.60 -7.64 -18.43
CA ASP A 190 -3.31 -7.01 -19.53
C ASP A 190 -4.08 -5.75 -19.07
N LEU A 191 -4.37 -5.64 -17.75
CA LEU A 191 -4.95 -4.47 -17.13
C LEU A 191 -4.13 -4.03 -15.90
N LEU A 192 -3.68 -2.78 -15.90
CA LEU A 192 -3.04 -2.15 -14.74
C LEU A 192 -3.98 -1.10 -14.14
N ILE A 193 -4.40 -1.31 -12.89
CA ILE A 193 -5.18 -0.35 -12.12
C ILE A 193 -4.25 0.33 -11.11
N ILE A 194 -4.03 1.63 -11.26
CA ILE A 194 -3.20 2.42 -10.34
C ILE A 194 -4.14 3.22 -9.45
N ALA A 195 -4.07 3.05 -8.14
CA ALA A 195 -5.04 3.61 -7.22
C ALA A 195 -4.42 4.16 -5.93
N GLY A 196 -4.92 5.30 -5.46
CA GLY A 196 -4.56 5.87 -4.16
C GLY A 196 -3.08 6.17 -3.96
N THR A 197 -2.38 6.55 -5.03
CA THR A 197 -0.95 6.88 -4.98
C THR A 197 -0.64 8.14 -5.77
N SER A 198 0.32 8.93 -5.31
CA SER A 198 0.86 10.06 -6.06
C SER A 198 1.89 9.65 -7.12
N LEU A 199 2.39 8.41 -7.08
CA LEU A 199 3.51 7.89 -7.88
C LEU A 199 4.82 8.70 -7.75
N THR A 200 5.04 9.33 -6.61
CA THR A 200 6.27 10.14 -6.37
C THR A 200 7.34 9.39 -5.58
N VAL A 201 7.03 8.24 -5.01
CA VAL A 201 7.96 7.49 -4.14
C VAL A 201 8.86 6.59 -4.98
N TYR A 202 10.14 6.96 -5.06
CA TYR A 202 11.18 6.15 -5.70
C TYR A 202 11.66 5.02 -4.76
N PRO A 203 11.96 3.80 -5.25
CA PRO A 203 11.88 3.35 -6.64
C PRO A 203 10.51 2.78 -7.05
N ALA A 204 9.55 2.67 -6.13
CA ALA A 204 8.25 2.04 -6.37
C ALA A 204 7.49 2.63 -7.58
N ASN A 205 7.59 3.95 -7.78
CA ASN A 205 6.96 4.63 -8.91
C ASN A 205 7.50 4.20 -10.28
N THR A 206 8.69 3.60 -10.34
CA THR A 206 9.25 3.11 -11.62
C THR A 206 8.68 1.75 -12.02
N PHE A 207 8.06 1.01 -11.10
CA PHE A 207 7.58 -0.34 -11.42
C PHE A 207 6.44 -0.35 -12.44
N VAL A 208 5.62 0.69 -12.45
CA VAL A 208 4.54 0.83 -13.45
C VAL A 208 5.06 0.90 -14.89
N SER A 209 6.32 1.30 -15.11
CA SER A 209 6.93 1.33 -16.45
C SER A 209 7.21 -0.07 -17.06
N TYR A 210 7.15 -1.12 -16.24
CA TYR A 210 7.27 -2.50 -16.74
C TYR A 210 5.95 -3.04 -17.34
N PHE A 211 4.85 -2.28 -17.20
CA PHE A 211 3.58 -2.65 -17.83
C PHE A 211 3.68 -2.53 -19.35
N SER A 212 3.27 -3.58 -20.04
CA SER A 212 3.24 -3.65 -21.51
C SER A 212 1.91 -4.20 -22.05
N GLY A 213 0.90 -4.27 -21.18
CA GLY A 213 -0.43 -4.75 -21.52
C GLY A 213 -1.30 -3.70 -22.21
N ASP A 214 -2.60 -3.98 -22.28
CA ASP A 214 -3.51 -3.26 -23.17
C ASP A 214 -4.04 -1.95 -22.58
N ARG A 215 -4.31 -1.91 -21.26
CA ARG A 215 -5.06 -0.80 -20.65
C ARG A 215 -4.54 -0.42 -19.26
N ILE A 216 -4.46 0.89 -19.06
CA ILE A 216 -4.20 1.49 -17.74
C ILE A 216 -5.45 2.24 -17.27
N VAL A 217 -5.84 2.01 -16.02
CA VAL A 217 -6.87 2.78 -15.33
C VAL A 217 -6.27 3.39 -14.08
N VAL A 218 -6.34 4.70 -13.95
CA VAL A 218 -5.97 5.42 -12.73
C VAL A 218 -7.21 5.81 -11.97
N VAL A 219 -7.28 5.47 -10.69
CA VAL A 219 -8.33 5.91 -9.76
C VAL A 219 -7.66 6.68 -8.63
N ASN A 220 -7.78 7.99 -8.65
CA ASN A 220 -7.16 8.82 -7.63
C ASN A 220 -7.93 10.13 -7.41
N ARG A 221 -7.91 10.64 -6.18
CA ARG A 221 -8.56 11.93 -5.87
C ARG A 221 -7.85 13.11 -6.54
N ASP A 222 -6.53 13.08 -6.52
CA ASP A 222 -5.67 14.12 -7.07
C ASP A 222 -4.94 13.62 -8.31
N MET A 223 -4.43 14.54 -9.12
CA MET A 223 -3.58 14.19 -10.27
C MET A 223 -2.31 13.48 -9.77
N ILE A 224 -1.84 12.51 -10.55
CA ILE A 224 -0.64 11.74 -10.23
C ILE A 224 0.54 12.13 -11.13
N ASP A 225 1.76 11.80 -10.71
CA ASP A 225 2.94 11.91 -11.57
C ASP A 225 2.89 10.81 -12.63
N THR A 226 2.79 11.20 -13.90
CA THR A 226 2.71 10.28 -15.03
C THR A 226 4.03 10.08 -15.77
N GLN A 227 5.17 10.59 -15.26
CA GLN A 227 6.46 10.50 -15.96
C GLN A 227 6.90 9.05 -16.25
N ASN A 228 6.49 8.09 -15.42
CA ASN A 228 6.81 6.68 -15.57
C ASN A 228 5.69 5.86 -16.23
N ILE A 229 4.64 6.52 -16.76
CA ILE A 229 3.48 5.87 -17.37
C ILE A 229 3.37 6.31 -18.82
N LEU A 230 3.32 5.36 -19.74
CA LEU A 230 2.96 5.63 -21.14
C LEU A 230 1.42 5.60 -21.25
N PHE A 231 0.78 6.72 -20.93
CA PHE A 231 -0.68 6.86 -21.02
C PHE A 231 -1.12 6.91 -22.49
N GLY A 232 -1.90 5.92 -22.91
CA GLY A 232 -2.49 5.86 -24.25
C GLY A 232 -3.81 6.64 -24.36
N MET A 233 -4.32 6.76 -25.59
CA MET A 233 -5.60 7.48 -25.84
C MET A 233 -6.82 6.76 -25.23
N ASP A 234 -6.71 5.44 -25.03
CA ASP A 234 -7.79 4.61 -24.50
C ASP A 234 -7.71 4.39 -22.99
N ASP A 235 -6.64 4.86 -22.34
CA ASP A 235 -6.47 4.77 -20.90
C ASP A 235 -7.39 5.74 -20.17
N ILE A 236 -7.71 5.43 -18.90
CA ILE A 236 -8.74 6.18 -18.17
C ILE A 236 -8.14 6.74 -16.88
N PHE A 237 -8.41 8.01 -16.62
CA PHE A 237 -8.20 8.64 -15.33
C PHE A 237 -9.56 8.94 -14.70
N ILE A 238 -9.88 8.26 -13.60
CA ILE A 238 -11.08 8.46 -12.81
C ILE A 238 -10.71 9.31 -11.59
N GLN A 239 -11.00 10.60 -11.66
CA GLN A 239 -10.74 11.51 -10.54
C GLN A 239 -11.86 11.39 -9.50
N SER A 240 -11.65 10.54 -8.49
CA SER A 240 -12.66 10.26 -7.47
C SER A 240 -12.05 9.64 -6.21
N ASN A 241 -12.86 9.53 -5.15
CA ASN A 241 -12.61 8.63 -4.04
C ASN A 241 -12.77 7.18 -4.52
N MET A 242 -11.93 6.29 -4.00
CA MET A 242 -11.92 4.90 -4.44
C MET A 242 -13.18 4.14 -4.02
N GLY A 243 -13.70 4.40 -2.84
CA GLY A 243 -14.90 3.73 -2.35
C GLY A 243 -16.08 3.85 -3.29
N ASP A 244 -16.30 5.03 -3.87
CA ASP A 244 -17.40 5.25 -4.82
C ASP A 244 -17.21 4.46 -6.13
N VAL A 245 -15.98 4.40 -6.62
CA VAL A 245 -15.64 3.65 -7.84
C VAL A 245 -15.74 2.15 -7.60
N PHE A 246 -15.12 1.66 -6.51
CA PHE A 246 -15.10 0.23 -6.21
C PHE A 246 -16.44 -0.30 -5.68
N GLN A 247 -17.30 0.55 -5.11
CA GLN A 247 -18.67 0.18 -4.84
C GLN A 247 -19.42 -0.19 -6.13
N THR A 248 -19.23 0.58 -7.21
CA THR A 248 -19.82 0.25 -8.52
C THR A 248 -19.30 -1.10 -9.04
N VAL A 249 -17.99 -1.37 -8.90
CA VAL A 249 -17.42 -2.68 -9.28
C VAL A 249 -18.03 -3.81 -8.45
N TYR A 250 -18.21 -3.60 -7.15
CA TYR A 250 -18.83 -4.58 -6.25
C TYR A 250 -20.26 -4.91 -6.67
N ASP A 251 -21.06 -3.87 -6.90
CA ASP A 251 -22.49 -4.02 -7.24
C ASP A 251 -22.66 -4.76 -8.58
N GLU A 252 -21.77 -4.48 -9.56
CA GLU A 252 -21.89 -5.04 -10.91
C GLU A 252 -21.26 -6.43 -11.05
N LEU A 253 -20.13 -6.70 -10.41
CA LEU A 253 -19.34 -7.93 -10.64
C LEU A 253 -19.41 -8.93 -9.46
N VAL A 254 -19.80 -8.48 -8.28
CA VAL A 254 -19.86 -9.37 -7.11
C VAL A 254 -21.31 -9.67 -6.75
N LEU A 255 -22.18 -8.66 -6.60
CA LEU A 255 -23.57 -8.88 -6.17
C LEU A 255 -24.48 -9.45 -7.27
N LYS A 256 -24.17 -9.23 -8.55
CA LYS A 256 -25.01 -9.72 -9.67
C LYS A 256 -24.64 -11.14 -10.14
N LYS A 257 -23.57 -11.72 -9.61
CA LYS A 257 -23.15 -13.11 -9.87
C LYS A 257 -23.65 -14.04 -8.78
#